data_f65ba3be6f248ef318ebdb8cf6a9cfe8
#
_entry.id   f65ba3be6f248ef318ebdb8cf6a9cfe8
#
_cell.length_a   1.000
_cell.length_b   1.000
_cell.length_c   1.000
_cell.angle_alpha   90.00
_cell.angle_beta   90.00
_cell.angle_gamma   90.00
#
_symmetry.space_group_name_H-M   'P 1'
#
loop_
_entity.id
_entity.type
_entity.pdbx_description
1 polymer ?
#
loop_
_entity_poly.entity_id
_entity_poly.type
_entity_poly.pdbx_seq_one_letter_code
_entity_poly.pdbx_strand_id
1 'polypeptide(L)'
;MSERDVINIAISDTHCGSDRAVFPPQISLPPLMADENERLLKYSNNQKKLYDHLIFCANYIKERFAGYKKVITHNGDAVEGIHHRTIQLSAPMVDDHVLIHQSIMDDFLHAMGFSVMNGDELRYVSGTETHTGYTEQRIAKHFEYFGATFHDELKLTQNGRKVWYVHQWAGAGNGQNEGNGLTNAIKVLYYNSLKENYAMPDLVISSHYHKAIMASYSQNWETYHAM
;
A
#
# COMPACT_ATOMS: atom_id res chain seq x y z
N MET A 1 17.76 -24.43 10.17
CA MET A 1 17.92 -23.07 9.59
C MET A 1 17.41 -22.11 10.63
N SER A 2 18.21 -21.12 11.08
CA SER A 2 17.70 -20.07 11.95
C SER A 2 16.62 -19.28 11.20
N GLU A 3 15.50 -19.01 11.86
CA GLU A 3 14.45 -18.16 11.32
C GLU A 3 15.07 -16.78 11.03
N ARG A 4 14.92 -16.28 9.79
CA ARG A 4 15.45 -14.96 9.43
C ARG A 4 14.60 -13.89 10.09
N ASP A 5 15.24 -12.81 10.53
CA ASP A 5 14.52 -11.61 10.93
C ASP A 5 13.63 -11.13 9.81
N VAL A 6 12.47 -10.61 10.15
CA VAL A 6 11.45 -10.15 9.19
C VAL A 6 11.28 -8.64 9.33
N ILE A 7 11.30 -7.94 8.18
CA ILE A 7 10.86 -6.55 8.11
C ILE A 7 9.53 -6.46 7.38
N ASN A 8 8.56 -5.77 7.99
CA ASN A 8 7.28 -5.45 7.39
C ASN A 8 7.34 -4.06 6.77
N ILE A 9 6.92 -3.96 5.53
CA ILE A 9 6.93 -2.74 4.72
C ILE A 9 5.49 -2.50 4.28
N ALA A 10 4.88 -1.43 4.80
CA ALA A 10 3.56 -0.99 4.35
C ALA A 10 3.72 0.18 3.38
N ILE A 11 3.13 0.07 2.22
CA ILE A 11 2.95 1.15 1.24
C ILE A 11 1.47 1.21 0.88
N SER A 12 0.97 2.38 0.48
CA SER A 12 -0.41 2.52 0.04
C SER A 12 -0.60 3.82 -0.75
N ASP A 13 -1.81 4.00 -1.25
CA ASP A 13 -2.25 5.28 -1.83
C ASP A 13 -1.29 5.78 -2.91
N THR A 14 -0.80 4.85 -3.75
CA THR A 14 0.09 5.21 -4.86
C THR A 14 -0.64 5.92 -5.98
N HIS A 15 -1.97 5.78 -6.07
CA HIS A 15 -2.85 6.48 -7.01
C HIS A 15 -2.26 6.58 -8.42
N CYS A 16 -1.61 5.52 -8.90
CA CYS A 16 -0.99 5.50 -10.21
C CYS A 16 -2.01 5.85 -11.30
N GLY A 17 -1.62 6.75 -12.20
CA GLY A 17 -2.53 7.34 -13.18
C GLY A 17 -2.99 8.76 -12.84
N SER A 18 -2.84 9.22 -11.59
CA SER A 18 -3.00 10.63 -11.24
C SER A 18 -1.80 11.46 -11.68
N ASP A 19 -2.02 12.72 -12.07
CA ASP A 19 -0.95 13.66 -12.39
C ASP A 19 -0.13 14.11 -11.16
N ARG A 20 -0.62 13.79 -9.96
CA ARG A 20 -0.01 14.10 -8.65
C ARG A 20 0.60 12.89 -7.96
N ALA A 21 0.47 11.73 -8.54
CA ALA A 21 0.96 10.48 -7.99
C ALA A 21 2.37 10.13 -8.49
N VAL A 22 2.92 9.05 -7.94
CA VAL A 22 4.19 8.50 -8.42
C VAL A 22 4.04 8.02 -9.87
N PHE A 23 5.08 8.25 -10.69
CA PHE A 23 5.08 7.89 -12.09
C PHE A 23 6.49 7.43 -12.51
N PRO A 24 6.64 6.40 -13.36
CA PRO A 24 7.96 5.93 -13.79
C PRO A 24 8.67 7.00 -14.65
N PRO A 25 10.00 6.97 -14.76
CA PRO A 25 10.75 7.90 -15.59
C PRO A 25 10.22 8.02 -17.01
N GLN A 26 9.84 6.89 -17.57
CA GLN A 26 9.24 6.75 -18.89
C GLN A 26 8.45 5.45 -18.96
N ILE A 27 7.33 5.46 -19.66
CA ILE A 27 6.53 4.26 -19.94
C ILE A 27 5.95 4.35 -21.35
N SER A 28 5.96 3.23 -22.08
CA SER A 28 5.22 3.07 -23.33
C SER A 28 3.88 2.42 -23.01
N LEU A 29 2.79 3.11 -23.34
CA LEU A 29 1.42 2.64 -23.14
C LEU A 29 0.79 2.28 -24.49
N PRO A 30 -0.16 1.33 -24.51
CA PRO A 30 -0.88 0.98 -25.73
C PRO A 30 -1.53 2.19 -26.39
N PRO A 31 -1.75 2.17 -27.71
CA PRO A 31 -2.51 3.20 -28.40
C PRO A 31 -3.95 3.26 -27.88
N LEU A 32 -4.60 4.42 -27.98
CA LEU A 32 -6.01 4.57 -27.63
C LEU A 32 -6.94 3.98 -28.72
N MET A 33 -6.47 4.00 -29.96
CA MET A 33 -7.17 3.43 -31.12
C MET A 33 -6.27 2.46 -31.86
N ALA A 34 -6.83 1.48 -32.53
CA ALA A 34 -6.08 0.37 -33.14
C ALA A 34 -5.10 0.80 -34.26
N ASP A 35 -5.32 1.97 -34.86
CA ASP A 35 -4.52 2.54 -35.96
C ASP A 35 -3.50 3.58 -35.47
N GLU A 36 -3.40 3.81 -34.16
CA GLU A 36 -2.44 4.74 -33.57
C GLU A 36 -1.15 4.04 -33.12
N ASN A 37 -0.12 4.85 -32.89
CA ASN A 37 1.13 4.36 -32.30
C ASN A 37 1.03 4.28 -30.78
N GLU A 38 1.96 3.52 -30.17
CA GLU A 38 2.15 3.52 -28.72
C GLU A 38 2.38 4.95 -28.18
N ARG A 39 1.89 5.19 -26.98
CA ARG A 39 1.99 6.49 -26.30
C ARG A 39 3.15 6.49 -25.33
N LEU A 40 4.19 7.23 -25.64
CA LEU A 40 5.35 7.39 -24.77
C LEU A 40 5.08 8.52 -23.78
N LEU A 41 4.90 8.18 -22.51
CA LEU A 41 4.71 9.14 -21.42
C LEU A 41 5.96 9.21 -20.53
N LYS A 42 6.15 10.38 -19.92
CA LYS A 42 7.24 10.66 -18.98
C LYS A 42 6.69 11.39 -17.76
N TYR A 43 7.34 11.23 -16.62
CA TYR A 43 6.96 11.93 -15.41
C TYR A 43 7.13 13.46 -15.53
N SER A 44 6.29 14.21 -14.81
CA SER A 44 6.50 15.62 -14.50
C SER A 44 7.57 15.80 -13.42
N ASN A 45 8.01 17.05 -13.20
CA ASN A 45 8.99 17.35 -12.15
C ASN A 45 8.52 16.94 -10.73
N ASN A 46 7.22 17.03 -10.45
CA ASN A 46 6.68 16.61 -9.14
C ASN A 46 6.63 15.08 -9.03
N GLN A 47 6.18 14.41 -10.06
CA GLN A 47 6.18 12.94 -10.13
C GLN A 47 7.60 12.36 -10.02
N LYS A 48 8.59 13.04 -10.64
CA LYS A 48 9.99 12.67 -10.48
C LYS A 48 10.44 12.67 -9.02
N LYS A 49 10.09 13.70 -8.26
CA LYS A 49 10.44 13.78 -6.83
C LYS A 49 9.85 12.63 -6.03
N LEU A 50 8.60 12.25 -6.32
CA LEU A 50 7.94 11.13 -5.66
C LEU A 50 8.60 9.80 -6.04
N TYR A 51 8.92 9.62 -7.31
CA TYR A 51 9.64 8.45 -7.80
C TYR A 51 11.03 8.33 -7.16
N ASP A 52 11.83 9.40 -7.21
CA ASP A 52 13.17 9.42 -6.61
C ASP A 52 13.12 9.09 -5.12
N HIS A 53 12.10 9.60 -4.39
CA HIS A 53 11.90 9.29 -2.98
C HIS A 53 11.54 7.82 -2.75
N LEU A 54 10.65 7.25 -3.56
CA LEU A 54 10.27 5.84 -3.48
C LEU A 54 11.49 4.94 -3.68
N ILE A 55 12.29 5.21 -4.70
CA ILE A 55 13.52 4.44 -4.99
C ILE A 55 14.58 4.64 -3.90
N PHE A 56 14.69 5.86 -3.33
CA PHE A 56 15.55 6.11 -2.18
C PHE A 56 15.13 5.23 -0.98
N CYS A 57 13.83 5.16 -0.67
CA CYS A 57 13.32 4.30 0.40
C CYS A 57 13.63 2.81 0.13
N ALA A 58 13.46 2.35 -1.10
CA ALA A 58 13.77 0.98 -1.51
C ALA A 58 15.24 0.63 -1.27
N ASN A 59 16.15 1.50 -1.71
CA ASN A 59 17.60 1.32 -1.51
C ASN A 59 17.97 1.38 -0.02
N TYR A 60 17.39 2.31 0.75
CA TYR A 60 17.61 2.37 2.20
C TYR A 60 17.19 1.07 2.90
N ILE A 61 16.04 0.50 2.52
CA ILE A 61 15.58 -0.79 3.07
C ILE A 61 16.56 -1.91 2.70
N LYS A 62 17.00 -1.95 1.45
CA LYS A 62 17.98 -2.94 0.97
C LYS A 62 19.28 -2.91 1.79
N GLU A 63 19.80 -1.72 2.04
CA GLU A 63 21.06 -1.53 2.75
C GLU A 63 20.91 -1.77 4.26
N ARG A 64 19.88 -1.16 4.86
CA ARG A 64 19.69 -1.18 6.32
C ARG A 64 19.24 -2.52 6.85
N PHE A 65 18.47 -3.27 6.06
CA PHE A 65 17.88 -4.56 6.42
C PHE A 65 18.39 -5.68 5.51
N ALA A 66 19.67 -5.62 5.15
CA ALA A 66 20.32 -6.69 4.41
C ALA A 66 20.21 -8.02 5.17
N GLY A 67 19.75 -9.07 4.48
CA GLY A 67 19.56 -10.41 5.09
C GLY A 67 18.22 -10.63 5.78
N TYR A 68 17.42 -9.59 6.01
CA TYR A 68 16.04 -9.74 6.49
C TYR A 68 15.14 -10.28 5.40
N LYS A 69 14.15 -11.10 5.78
CA LYS A 69 13.01 -11.40 4.93
C LYS A 69 12.13 -10.14 4.84
N LYS A 70 11.78 -9.75 3.62
CA LYS A 70 10.90 -8.60 3.35
C LYS A 70 9.47 -9.06 3.14
N VAL A 71 8.55 -8.49 3.90
CA VAL A 71 7.11 -8.70 3.72
C VAL A 71 6.50 -7.35 3.37
N ILE A 72 6.12 -7.20 2.11
CA ILE A 72 5.58 -5.96 1.56
C ILE A 72 4.07 -6.08 1.48
N THR A 73 3.36 -5.12 2.06
CA THR A 73 1.90 -4.99 1.93
C THR A 73 1.56 -3.66 1.27
N HIS A 74 0.98 -3.73 0.06
CA HIS A 74 0.34 -2.57 -0.55
C HIS A 74 -1.09 -2.48 -0.02
N ASN A 75 -1.34 -1.48 0.83
CA ASN A 75 -2.58 -1.37 1.62
C ASN A 75 -3.64 -0.52 0.91
N GLY A 76 -3.91 -0.82 -0.36
CA GLY A 76 -5.00 -0.25 -1.15
C GLY A 76 -4.68 1.04 -1.91
N ASP A 77 -5.63 1.45 -2.74
CA ASP A 77 -5.56 2.61 -3.66
C ASP A 77 -4.27 2.63 -4.50
N ALA A 78 -4.02 1.49 -5.17
CA ALA A 78 -2.88 1.31 -6.06
C ALA A 78 -2.97 2.19 -7.32
N VAL A 79 -4.18 2.43 -7.80
CA VAL A 79 -4.48 3.24 -8.98
C VAL A 79 -5.47 4.36 -8.65
N GLU A 80 -5.43 5.46 -9.43
CA GLU A 80 -6.38 6.56 -9.28
C GLU A 80 -7.78 6.16 -9.72
N GLY A 81 -7.89 5.37 -10.77
CA GLY A 81 -9.19 5.09 -11.39
C GLY A 81 -9.77 6.31 -12.11
N ILE A 82 -11.02 6.18 -12.54
CA ILE A 82 -11.78 7.28 -13.18
C ILE A 82 -13.07 7.47 -12.39
N HIS A 83 -13.11 8.51 -11.56
CA HIS A 83 -14.24 8.78 -10.69
C HIS A 83 -14.56 10.28 -10.62
N HIS A 84 -15.80 10.63 -10.26
CA HIS A 84 -16.27 12.00 -10.00
C HIS A 84 -15.87 13.05 -11.05
N ARG A 85 -15.69 12.64 -12.33
CA ARG A 85 -15.22 13.52 -13.44
C ARG A 85 -13.83 14.13 -13.13
N THR A 86 -12.96 13.40 -12.45
CA THR A 86 -11.60 13.87 -12.19
C THR A 86 -10.87 14.17 -13.50
N ILE A 87 -10.20 15.32 -13.53
CA ILE A 87 -9.36 15.76 -14.65
C ILE A 87 -7.87 15.61 -14.35
N GLN A 88 -7.52 15.14 -13.15
CA GLN A 88 -6.15 15.03 -12.67
C GLN A 88 -5.52 13.69 -13.07
N LEU A 89 -5.59 13.37 -14.36
CA LEU A 89 -5.13 12.09 -14.89
C LEU A 89 -3.89 12.27 -15.77
N SER A 90 -2.89 11.44 -15.56
CA SER A 90 -1.72 11.29 -16.44
C SER A 90 -2.04 10.46 -17.69
N ALA A 91 -3.05 9.60 -17.60
CA ALA A 91 -3.51 8.72 -18.66
C ALA A 91 -5.02 8.51 -18.57
N PRO A 92 -5.74 8.41 -19.70
CA PRO A 92 -7.21 8.40 -19.71
C PRO A 92 -7.84 7.03 -19.42
N MET A 93 -7.08 5.94 -19.44
CA MET A 93 -7.60 4.58 -19.30
C MET A 93 -7.18 3.95 -17.97
N VAL A 94 -8.10 3.25 -17.28
CA VAL A 94 -7.78 2.52 -16.05
C VAL A 94 -6.71 1.45 -16.30
N ASP A 95 -6.68 0.84 -17.48
CA ASP A 95 -5.65 -0.12 -17.85
C ASP A 95 -4.25 0.51 -17.91
N ASP A 96 -4.17 1.76 -18.34
CA ASP A 96 -2.91 2.53 -18.29
C ASP A 96 -2.44 2.74 -16.85
N HIS A 97 -3.36 3.04 -15.93
CA HIS A 97 -3.05 3.21 -14.50
C HIS A 97 -2.46 1.93 -13.91
N VAL A 98 -3.00 0.77 -14.30
CA VAL A 98 -2.48 -0.53 -13.88
C VAL A 98 -1.06 -0.75 -14.42
N LEU A 99 -0.81 -0.46 -15.70
CA LEU A 99 0.52 -0.59 -16.30
C LEU A 99 1.54 0.35 -15.63
N ILE A 100 1.13 1.58 -15.32
CA ILE A 100 1.96 2.55 -14.58
C ILE A 100 2.30 1.99 -13.20
N HIS A 101 1.32 1.46 -12.45
CA HIS A 101 1.54 0.86 -11.14
C HIS A 101 2.49 -0.35 -11.23
N GLN A 102 2.27 -1.23 -12.20
CA GLN A 102 3.15 -2.38 -12.42
C GLN A 102 4.60 -1.96 -12.64
N SER A 103 4.83 -0.98 -13.51
CA SER A 103 6.18 -0.44 -13.76
C SER A 103 6.82 0.14 -12.49
N ILE A 104 6.07 0.89 -11.70
CA ILE A 104 6.55 1.47 -10.43
C ILE A 104 6.91 0.37 -9.42
N MET A 105 6.08 -0.64 -9.30
CA MET A 105 6.33 -1.75 -8.37
C MET A 105 7.50 -2.61 -8.82
N ASP A 106 7.67 -2.86 -10.10
CA ASP A 106 8.85 -3.56 -10.63
C ASP A 106 10.13 -2.81 -10.27
N ASP A 107 10.17 -1.49 -10.48
CA ASP A 107 11.33 -0.65 -10.13
C ASP A 107 11.58 -0.67 -8.61
N PHE A 108 10.54 -0.57 -7.80
CA PHE A 108 10.62 -0.57 -6.35
C PHE A 108 11.15 -1.92 -5.81
N LEU A 109 10.58 -3.04 -6.28
CA LEU A 109 10.99 -4.38 -5.89
C LEU A 109 12.44 -4.66 -6.32
N HIS A 110 12.80 -4.26 -7.54
CA HIS A 110 14.17 -4.39 -8.05
C HIS A 110 15.17 -3.58 -7.21
N ALA A 111 14.90 -2.30 -6.97
CA ALA A 111 15.75 -1.43 -6.17
C ALA A 111 15.96 -1.96 -4.74
N MET A 112 14.92 -2.52 -4.13
CA MET A 112 14.96 -3.13 -2.80
C MET A 112 15.70 -4.49 -2.78
N GLY A 113 15.93 -5.10 -3.95
CA GLY A 113 16.48 -6.46 -4.03
C GLY A 113 15.50 -7.51 -3.50
N PHE A 114 14.22 -7.36 -3.85
CA PHE A 114 13.18 -8.33 -3.53
C PHE A 114 13.45 -9.67 -4.23
N SER A 115 13.26 -10.78 -3.52
CA SER A 115 13.45 -12.11 -4.08
C SER A 115 12.62 -13.16 -3.36
N VAL A 116 11.75 -13.83 -4.08
CA VAL A 116 10.98 -14.99 -3.55
C VAL A 116 11.88 -16.13 -3.09
N MET A 117 13.07 -16.26 -3.68
CA MET A 117 14.07 -17.26 -3.25
C MET A 117 14.60 -16.97 -1.84
N ASN A 118 14.53 -15.72 -1.39
CA ASN A 118 14.85 -15.31 -0.03
C ASN A 118 13.66 -15.46 0.93
N GLY A 119 12.49 -15.88 0.41
CA GLY A 119 11.25 -15.97 1.15
C GLY A 119 10.52 -14.63 1.28
N ASP A 120 10.92 -13.59 0.50
CA ASP A 120 10.22 -12.31 0.48
C ASP A 120 8.78 -12.48 -0.03
N GLU A 121 7.87 -11.68 0.48
CA GLU A 121 6.44 -11.78 0.19
C GLU A 121 5.87 -10.43 -0.25
N LEU A 122 4.97 -10.47 -1.24
CA LEU A 122 4.21 -9.30 -1.71
C LEU A 122 2.71 -9.55 -1.50
N ARG A 123 2.03 -8.57 -0.93
CA ARG A 123 0.60 -8.67 -0.63
C ARG A 123 -0.10 -7.38 -1.03
N TYR A 124 -1.30 -7.52 -1.55
CA TYR A 124 -2.19 -6.42 -1.87
C TYR A 124 -3.44 -6.51 -1.02
N VAL A 125 -3.86 -5.38 -0.47
CA VAL A 125 -5.12 -5.20 0.23
C VAL A 125 -6.03 -4.36 -0.64
N SER A 126 -7.33 -4.62 -0.62
CA SER A 126 -8.34 -3.86 -1.37
C SER A 126 -8.30 -2.38 -0.98
N GLY A 127 -8.34 -1.51 -1.97
CA GLY A 127 -8.49 -0.07 -1.79
C GLY A 127 -9.95 0.37 -1.73
N THR A 128 -10.18 1.67 -1.94
CA THR A 128 -11.52 2.24 -2.04
C THR A 128 -12.19 1.80 -3.34
N GLU A 129 -13.37 1.21 -3.24
CA GLU A 129 -14.11 0.68 -4.40
C GLU A 129 -14.28 1.72 -5.52
N THR A 130 -14.47 2.98 -5.15
CA THR A 130 -14.62 4.10 -6.09
C THR A 130 -13.39 4.33 -6.96
N HIS A 131 -12.18 4.10 -6.40
CA HIS A 131 -10.92 4.28 -7.13
C HIS A 131 -10.56 3.02 -7.92
N THR A 132 -10.69 1.88 -7.32
CA THR A 132 -9.95 0.70 -7.76
C THR A 132 -10.82 -0.43 -8.31
N GLY A 133 -12.06 -0.59 -7.84
CA GLY A 133 -13.00 -1.58 -8.37
C GLY A 133 -12.37 -2.95 -8.61
N TYR A 134 -11.69 -3.55 -7.62
CA TYR A 134 -10.94 -4.82 -7.71
C TYR A 134 -9.66 -4.76 -8.56
N THR A 135 -9.15 -3.59 -8.84
CA THR A 135 -7.93 -3.43 -9.65
C THR A 135 -6.71 -4.03 -8.94
N GLU A 136 -6.64 -3.96 -7.61
CA GLU A 136 -5.59 -4.58 -6.80
C GLU A 136 -5.55 -6.10 -6.96
N GLN A 137 -6.70 -6.76 -7.11
CA GLN A 137 -6.75 -8.20 -7.41
C GLN A 137 -6.08 -8.51 -8.75
N ARG A 138 -6.35 -7.70 -9.77
CA ARG A 138 -5.74 -7.83 -11.10
C ARG A 138 -4.24 -7.56 -11.07
N ILE A 139 -3.82 -6.57 -10.29
CA ILE A 139 -2.41 -6.25 -10.07
C ILE A 139 -1.70 -7.40 -9.35
N ALA A 140 -2.27 -7.92 -8.26
CA ALA A 140 -1.72 -9.06 -7.54
C ALA A 140 -1.55 -10.28 -8.45
N LYS A 141 -2.50 -10.55 -9.35
CA LYS A 141 -2.40 -11.61 -10.34
C LYS A 141 -1.23 -11.38 -11.32
N HIS A 142 -0.97 -10.14 -11.73
CA HIS A 142 0.21 -9.83 -12.56
C HIS A 142 1.51 -10.22 -11.84
N PHE A 143 1.60 -9.95 -10.54
CA PHE A 143 2.76 -10.28 -9.71
C PHE A 143 2.70 -11.70 -9.09
N GLU A 144 1.83 -12.59 -9.59
CA GLU A 144 1.71 -13.97 -9.10
C GLU A 144 3.04 -14.75 -9.19
N TYR A 145 3.87 -14.45 -10.19
CA TYR A 145 5.22 -15.02 -10.32
C TYR A 145 6.18 -14.60 -9.20
N PHE A 146 5.89 -13.50 -8.50
CA PHE A 146 6.53 -13.09 -7.25
C PHE A 146 5.79 -13.60 -6.01
N GLY A 147 4.81 -14.49 -6.16
CA GLY A 147 4.01 -15.01 -5.05
C GLY A 147 3.06 -13.97 -4.45
N ALA A 148 2.68 -12.94 -5.21
CA ALA A 148 1.77 -11.92 -4.72
C ALA A 148 0.38 -12.48 -4.42
N THR A 149 -0.22 -11.99 -3.32
CA THR A 149 -1.57 -12.36 -2.89
C THR A 149 -2.47 -11.12 -2.78
N PHE A 150 -3.79 -11.33 -2.89
CA PHE A 150 -4.80 -10.29 -2.72
C PHE A 150 -5.73 -10.63 -1.56
N HIS A 151 -6.12 -9.61 -0.79
CA HIS A 151 -6.98 -9.71 0.38
C HIS A 151 -7.91 -8.49 0.45
N ASP A 152 -9.17 -8.68 0.87
CA ASP A 152 -10.08 -7.55 1.17
C ASP A 152 -9.58 -6.79 2.40
N GLU A 153 -9.18 -7.50 3.43
CA GLU A 153 -8.41 -7.05 4.59
C GLU A 153 -7.39 -8.15 4.96
N LEU A 154 -6.31 -7.80 5.61
CA LEU A 154 -5.26 -8.76 5.93
C LEU A 154 -4.98 -8.80 7.43
N LYS A 155 -5.29 -9.93 8.06
CA LYS A 155 -4.97 -10.21 9.46
C LYS A 155 -3.91 -11.30 9.53
N LEU A 156 -2.80 -11.02 10.19
CA LEU A 156 -1.71 -11.97 10.30
C LEU A 156 -1.02 -11.88 11.66
N THR A 157 -0.30 -12.96 11.98
CA THR A 157 0.60 -12.98 13.14
C THR A 157 2.03 -13.05 12.64
N GLN A 158 2.85 -12.07 13.03
CA GLN A 158 4.26 -12.01 12.68
C GLN A 158 5.08 -11.77 13.94
N ASN A 159 6.09 -12.59 14.17
CA ASN A 159 6.93 -12.53 15.37
C ASN A 159 6.10 -12.48 16.67
N GLY A 160 5.00 -13.24 16.72
CA GLY A 160 4.08 -13.30 17.86
C GLY A 160 3.16 -12.08 17.99
N ARG A 161 3.24 -11.08 17.10
CA ARG A 161 2.38 -9.89 17.07
C ARG A 161 1.29 -10.04 16.03
N LYS A 162 0.07 -9.67 16.39
CA LYS A 162 -1.10 -9.65 15.51
C LYS A 162 -1.20 -8.30 14.83
N VAL A 163 -1.11 -8.29 13.51
CA VAL A 163 -1.20 -7.08 12.67
C VAL A 163 -2.42 -7.18 11.78
N TRP A 164 -3.18 -6.12 11.73
CA TRP A 164 -4.33 -5.99 10.84
C TRP A 164 -4.09 -4.85 9.86
N TYR A 165 -4.07 -5.17 8.57
CA TYR A 165 -4.02 -4.22 7.46
C TYR A 165 -5.43 -4.05 6.89
N VAL A 166 -5.86 -2.82 6.80
CA VAL A 166 -7.16 -2.44 6.24
C VAL A 166 -7.02 -1.07 5.59
N HIS A 167 -7.50 -0.88 4.36
CA HIS A 167 -7.31 0.38 3.66
C HIS A 167 -8.05 1.52 4.36
N GLN A 168 -9.36 1.40 4.53
CA GLN A 168 -10.17 2.41 5.21
C GLN A 168 -10.78 1.85 6.49
N TRP A 169 -10.41 2.42 7.65
CA TRP A 169 -10.92 1.98 8.94
C TRP A 169 -11.54 3.12 9.75
N ALA A 170 -10.76 4.12 10.15
CA ALA A 170 -11.22 5.21 11.02
C ALA A 170 -10.68 6.54 10.54
N GLY A 171 -11.50 7.59 10.61
CA GLY A 171 -11.10 8.93 10.20
C GLY A 171 -9.93 9.48 11.01
N ALA A 172 -8.99 10.09 10.32
CA ALA A 172 -7.81 10.70 10.92
C ALA A 172 -8.14 11.89 11.87
N GLY A 173 -9.32 12.51 11.69
CA GLY A 173 -9.65 13.77 12.36
C GLY A 173 -8.96 14.98 11.73
N ASN A 174 -9.23 16.16 12.26
CA ASN A 174 -8.68 17.43 11.76
C ASN A 174 -8.27 18.35 12.91
N GLY A 175 -7.18 19.10 12.73
CA GLY A 175 -6.71 20.11 13.67
C GLY A 175 -6.51 19.53 15.07
N GLN A 176 -7.13 20.14 16.09
CA GLN A 176 -7.02 19.70 17.49
C GLN A 176 -7.61 18.30 17.75
N ASN A 177 -8.44 17.79 16.83
CA ASN A 177 -9.04 16.44 16.92
C ASN A 177 -8.28 15.40 16.10
N GLU A 178 -7.11 15.73 15.59
CA GLU A 178 -6.28 14.81 14.82
C GLU A 178 -5.87 13.60 15.68
N GLY A 179 -6.05 12.40 15.15
CA GLY A 179 -5.82 11.14 15.87
C GLY A 179 -6.99 10.66 16.76
N ASN A 180 -7.96 11.50 17.09
CA ASN A 180 -9.09 11.10 17.96
C ASN A 180 -9.95 10.02 17.32
N GLY A 181 -10.13 10.03 16.00
CA GLY A 181 -10.85 8.98 15.27
C GLY A 181 -10.19 7.61 15.47
N LEU A 182 -8.89 7.52 15.29
CA LEU A 182 -8.12 6.29 15.52
C LEU A 182 -8.18 5.83 16.97
N THR A 183 -7.99 6.76 17.93
CA THR A 183 -8.06 6.45 19.36
C THR A 183 -9.43 5.87 19.74
N ASN A 184 -10.51 6.46 19.25
CA ASN A 184 -11.87 5.98 19.53
C ASN A 184 -12.13 4.62 18.87
N ALA A 185 -11.65 4.41 17.63
CA ALA A 185 -11.80 3.15 16.93
C ALA A 185 -11.05 2.01 17.64
N ILE A 186 -9.83 2.25 18.15
CA ILE A 186 -9.10 1.25 18.96
C ILE A 186 -9.88 0.90 20.21
N LYS A 187 -10.47 1.88 20.93
CA LYS A 187 -11.30 1.63 22.11
C LYS A 187 -12.52 0.77 21.76
N VAL A 188 -13.24 1.12 20.70
CA VAL A 188 -14.39 0.33 20.23
C VAL A 188 -13.98 -1.09 19.89
N LEU A 189 -12.87 -1.25 19.15
CA LEU A 189 -12.34 -2.56 18.80
C LEU A 189 -12.00 -3.38 20.06
N TYR A 190 -11.38 -2.75 21.06
CA TYR A 190 -11.06 -3.39 22.34
C TYR A 190 -12.33 -3.88 23.05
N TYR A 191 -13.36 -3.02 23.23
CA TYR A 191 -14.59 -3.43 23.89
C TYR A 191 -15.35 -4.52 23.12
N ASN A 192 -15.34 -4.47 21.77
CA ASN A 192 -15.93 -5.52 20.96
C ASN A 192 -15.17 -6.84 21.11
N SER A 193 -13.84 -6.81 21.19
CA SER A 193 -13.03 -8.01 21.41
C SER A 193 -13.37 -8.71 22.74
N LEU A 194 -13.61 -7.94 23.78
CA LEU A 194 -14.04 -8.48 25.08
C LEU A 194 -15.46 -9.08 25.01
N LYS A 195 -16.38 -8.40 24.33
CA LYS A 195 -17.78 -8.83 24.20
C LYS A 195 -17.92 -10.09 23.36
N GLU A 196 -17.17 -10.17 22.26
CA GLU A 196 -17.27 -11.23 21.26
C GLU A 196 -16.20 -12.32 21.44
N ASN A 197 -15.34 -12.16 22.43
CA ASN A 197 -14.26 -13.09 22.79
C ASN A 197 -13.30 -13.42 21.63
N TYR A 198 -12.87 -12.39 20.91
CA TYR A 198 -11.81 -12.54 19.89
C TYR A 198 -10.52 -11.83 20.33
N ALA A 199 -9.42 -12.26 19.73
CA ALA A 199 -8.12 -11.70 20.05
C ALA A 199 -7.90 -10.36 19.37
N MET A 200 -7.64 -9.31 20.15
CA MET A 200 -7.29 -7.97 19.68
C MET A 200 -6.02 -7.99 18.82
N PRO A 201 -5.94 -7.22 17.72
CA PRO A 201 -4.65 -6.97 17.06
C PRO A 201 -3.75 -6.10 17.93
N ASP A 202 -2.44 -6.37 17.92
CA ASP A 202 -1.44 -5.52 18.56
C ASP A 202 -1.23 -4.20 17.78
N LEU A 203 -1.42 -4.26 16.46
CA LEU A 203 -1.24 -3.13 15.54
C LEU A 203 -2.30 -3.17 14.44
N VAL A 204 -2.96 -2.04 14.20
CA VAL A 204 -3.79 -1.80 13.01
C VAL A 204 -3.09 -0.78 12.13
N ILE A 205 -2.91 -1.12 10.85
CA ILE A 205 -2.38 -0.23 9.82
C ILE A 205 -3.51 0.11 8.87
N SER A 206 -3.90 1.37 8.85
CA SER A 206 -4.89 1.88 7.91
C SER A 206 -4.32 3.01 7.06
N SER A 207 -4.92 3.24 5.89
CA SER A 207 -4.46 4.18 4.87
C SER A 207 -5.57 5.16 4.49
N HIS A 208 -5.70 5.57 3.23
CA HIS A 208 -6.80 6.36 2.66
C HIS A 208 -6.76 7.86 2.99
N TYR A 209 -6.40 8.26 4.21
CA TYR A 209 -6.46 9.68 4.61
C TYR A 209 -5.20 10.50 4.29
N HIS A 210 -4.18 9.90 3.69
CA HIS A 210 -2.90 10.51 3.32
C HIS A 210 -2.25 11.30 4.47
N LYS A 211 -2.40 10.82 5.69
CA LYS A 211 -1.84 11.40 6.91
C LYS A 211 -1.06 10.37 7.70
N ALA A 212 0.15 10.73 8.09
CA ALA A 212 0.95 9.91 8.99
C ALA A 212 0.55 10.19 10.45
N ILE A 213 -0.32 9.37 11.01
CA ILE A 213 -0.80 9.50 12.39
C ILE A 213 -0.63 8.17 13.09
N MET A 214 -0.18 8.19 14.33
CA MET A 214 -0.16 7.04 15.21
C MET A 214 -0.98 7.34 16.47
N ALA A 215 -1.88 6.44 16.81
CA ALA A 215 -2.63 6.47 18.05
C ALA A 215 -2.36 5.21 18.86
N SER A 216 -2.36 5.32 20.18
CA SER A 216 -2.16 4.21 21.11
C SER A 216 -3.28 4.17 22.13
N TYR A 217 -3.67 2.97 22.53
CA TYR A 217 -4.60 2.74 23.62
C TYR A 217 -4.01 1.69 24.57
N SER A 218 -3.92 2.02 25.85
CA SER A 218 -3.39 1.12 26.87
C SER A 218 -4.46 0.87 27.94
N GLN A 219 -4.68 -0.41 28.25
CA GLN A 219 -5.54 -0.83 29.34
C GLN A 219 -5.02 -2.14 29.93
N ASN A 220 -5.07 -2.28 31.24
CA ASN A 220 -4.65 -3.48 31.96
C ASN A 220 -3.21 -3.92 31.60
N TRP A 221 -2.28 -2.96 31.45
CA TRP A 221 -0.86 -3.16 31.08
C TRP A 221 -0.61 -3.64 29.64
N GLU A 222 -1.64 -3.75 28.84
CA GLU A 222 -1.53 -4.02 27.39
C GLU A 222 -1.64 -2.72 26.60
N THR A 223 -0.87 -2.58 25.52
CA THR A 223 -0.89 -1.41 24.66
C THR A 223 -1.19 -1.83 23.23
N TYR A 224 -2.16 -1.18 22.62
CA TYR A 224 -2.60 -1.40 21.24
C TYR A 224 -2.32 -0.15 20.42
N HIS A 225 -1.92 -0.32 19.16
CA HIS A 225 -1.53 0.76 18.27
C HIS A 225 -2.36 0.76 16.99
N ALA A 226 -2.58 1.98 16.41
CA ALA A 226 -3.09 2.17 15.06
C ALA A 226 -2.27 3.24 14.34
N MET A 227 -2.03 3.01 13.06
CA MET A 227 -1.33 3.90 12.15
C MET A 227 -2.13 4.02 10.85
#